data_aaf1ded40d7a464f9d32424a9ca2e807
#
_entry.id   aaf1ded40d7a464f9d32424a9ca2e807
#
_cell.length_a   1.000
_cell.length_b   1.000
_cell.length_c   1.000
_cell.angle_alpha   90.00
_cell.angle_beta   90.00
_cell.angle_gamma   90.00
#
_symmetry.space_group_name_H-M   'P 1'
#
loop_
_entity.id
_entity.type
_entity.pdbx_description
1 polymer ?
#
loop_
_entity_poly.entity_id
_entity_poly.type
_entity_poly.pdbx_seq_one_letter_code
_entity_poly.pdbx_strand_id
1 'polypeptide(L)'
;MRSIFNMFKLEFLIERREKKSKFTGKKRVISTILNYILSMILTFVVSILAILIIDLVVEAPSKMSYASFIISILQLFYFFFALSTQTKKVYDFEHKMILSNLPILKKDIYLGKTFYHFVKLYIKNLTTTFPILIALGVYSQATIGYYFLSLVATLLMPLIPYALASLIAIPLTFVISWLKGHNFINVSLSVLLTIGVFVIYNILVFNIARIALLEDGSQGNILSDLVALFENPYVPSYWISSFMLSKEVNYFLFIFIGASIILPIAVMFLGYKSYEPIFIALLFNKSNPISLFKVKDNQKPLFLTYFINELKMLIRSNTYAFTYFGMSVAMPIMVWFCNRLMLDFAVDKLGKGIVFGTTLLVMLVFVSIICSPTASLISKEGDSIWILKTSPNGITIPLFAKSMVGILVSLVSTIATFIVICSFKYITWGQGAIILGFISIFIVGLVAYGMLLNLKKPNIFKGGREKNSNVITHMITGTFISVCIGVFALVGSFDFTFLLISLIVLAVLVLWTGICVVLLITQNKKLYYKMEV
;
A
#
# COMPACT_ATOMS: atom_id res chain seq x y z
N MET A 1 -34.99 13.73 5.29
CA MET A 1 -33.84 14.52 5.79
C MET A 1 -33.34 14.08 7.17
N ARG A 2 -34.22 13.89 8.17
CA ARG A 2 -33.79 13.46 9.53
C ARG A 2 -33.07 12.11 9.55
N SER A 3 -33.50 11.14 8.76
CA SER A 3 -32.86 9.82 8.61
C SER A 3 -31.45 9.89 8.01
N ILE A 4 -31.24 10.72 6.99
CA ILE A 4 -29.95 10.95 6.34
C ILE A 4 -28.94 11.57 7.33
N PHE A 5 -29.39 12.58 8.08
CA PHE A 5 -28.56 13.24 9.09
C PHE A 5 -28.20 12.29 10.24
N ASN A 6 -29.13 11.44 10.67
CA ASN A 6 -28.87 10.43 11.68
C ASN A 6 -27.83 9.39 11.21
N MET A 7 -27.88 8.99 9.95
CA MET A 7 -26.87 8.09 9.35
C MET A 7 -25.50 8.77 9.26
N PHE A 8 -25.45 10.04 8.86
CA PHE A 8 -24.21 10.83 8.87
C PHE A 8 -23.59 10.89 10.27
N LYS A 9 -24.41 11.18 11.29
CA LYS A 9 -23.97 11.23 12.68
C LYS A 9 -23.48 9.87 13.19
N LEU A 10 -24.13 8.80 12.77
CA LEU A 10 -23.76 7.42 13.12
C LEU A 10 -22.40 7.07 12.54
N GLU A 11 -22.14 7.33 11.26
CA GLU A 11 -20.83 7.11 10.62
C GLU A 11 -19.72 7.92 11.32
N PHE A 12 -20.01 9.18 11.68
CA PHE A 12 -19.09 10.02 12.43
C PHE A 12 -18.76 9.42 13.82
N LEU A 13 -19.76 8.89 14.52
CA LEU A 13 -19.57 8.27 15.84
C LEU A 13 -18.81 6.95 15.75
N ILE A 14 -19.05 6.14 14.72
CA ILE A 14 -18.32 4.88 14.49
C ILE A 14 -16.83 5.21 14.28
N GLU A 15 -16.52 6.12 13.37
CA GLU A 15 -15.13 6.48 13.11
C GLU A 15 -14.45 7.13 14.32
N ARG A 16 -15.21 7.90 15.11
CA ARG A 16 -14.71 8.50 16.35
C ARG A 16 -14.35 7.44 17.40
N ARG A 17 -15.10 6.34 17.48
CA ARG A 17 -14.80 5.21 18.39
C ARG A 17 -13.60 4.41 17.92
N GLU A 18 -13.46 4.21 16.61
CA GLU A 18 -12.32 3.52 16.02
C GLU A 18 -10.99 4.25 16.25
N LYS A 19 -11.00 5.57 16.19
CA LYS A 19 -9.84 6.41 16.50
C LYS A 19 -9.73 6.60 18.01
N LYS A 20 -9.19 5.61 18.74
CA LYS A 20 -8.80 5.78 20.15
C LYS A 20 -7.79 6.94 20.25
N SER A 21 -8.23 8.11 20.61
CA SER A 21 -7.36 9.26 20.87
C SER A 21 -6.90 9.23 22.33
N LYS A 22 -5.61 9.49 22.56
CA LYS A 22 -5.04 9.67 23.91
C LYS A 22 -5.61 10.90 24.62
N PHE A 23 -6.23 11.83 23.89
CA PHE A 23 -6.77 13.08 24.38
C PHE A 23 -8.30 13.06 24.38
N THR A 24 -8.93 13.67 25.38
CA THR A 24 -10.37 13.83 25.51
C THR A 24 -10.76 15.31 25.46
N GLY A 25 -11.99 15.62 25.05
CA GLY A 25 -12.56 16.97 25.07
C GLY A 25 -11.85 17.98 24.16
N LYS A 26 -11.66 19.22 24.67
CA LYS A 26 -11.05 20.35 23.92
C LYS A 26 -9.63 20.06 23.46
N LYS A 27 -8.81 19.35 24.24
CA LYS A 27 -7.44 18.97 23.88
C LYS A 27 -7.39 18.10 22.62
N ARG A 28 -8.38 17.25 22.39
CA ARG A 28 -8.50 16.43 21.18
C ARG A 28 -8.76 17.27 19.94
N VAL A 29 -9.64 18.28 20.04
CA VAL A 29 -9.95 19.18 18.92
C VAL A 29 -8.70 19.98 18.53
N ILE A 30 -8.02 20.56 19.51
CA ILE A 30 -6.78 21.32 19.30
C ILE A 30 -5.71 20.45 18.65
N SER A 31 -5.48 19.23 19.16
CA SER A 31 -4.52 18.29 18.58
C SER A 31 -4.88 17.92 17.14
N THR A 32 -6.17 17.78 16.83
CA THR A 32 -6.61 17.47 15.46
C THR A 32 -6.35 18.64 14.51
N ILE A 33 -6.68 19.88 14.92
CA ILE A 33 -6.42 21.09 14.13
C ILE A 33 -4.91 21.27 13.92
N LEU A 34 -4.11 21.11 14.97
CA LEU A 34 -2.66 21.23 14.88
C LEU A 34 -2.06 20.19 13.93
N ASN A 35 -2.57 18.96 13.92
CA ASN A 35 -2.16 17.93 12.97
C ASN A 35 -2.51 18.30 11.52
N TYR A 36 -3.67 18.91 11.28
CA TYR A 36 -4.03 19.38 9.93
C TYR A 36 -3.12 20.52 9.47
N ILE A 37 -2.83 21.50 10.33
CA ILE A 37 -1.91 22.60 10.02
C ILE A 37 -0.51 22.07 9.74
N LEU A 38 -0.01 21.16 10.58
CA LEU A 38 1.30 20.53 10.38
C LEU A 38 1.35 19.74 9.07
N SER A 39 0.29 19.01 8.73
CA SER A 39 0.20 18.29 7.45
C SER A 39 0.20 19.24 6.25
N MET A 40 -0.47 20.40 6.35
CA MET A 40 -0.46 21.41 5.27
C MET A 40 0.94 22.00 5.07
N ILE A 41 1.65 22.34 6.14
CA ILE A 41 3.03 22.84 6.05
C ILE A 41 3.95 21.78 5.45
N LEU A 42 3.85 20.54 5.91
CA LEU A 42 4.68 19.44 5.41
C LEU A 42 4.40 19.16 3.94
N THR A 43 3.13 19.12 3.51
CA THR A 43 2.77 18.93 2.11
C THR A 43 3.25 20.10 1.24
N PHE A 44 3.24 21.32 1.72
CA PHE A 44 3.78 22.48 1.01
C PHE A 44 5.29 22.35 0.79
N VAL A 45 6.06 22.04 1.84
CA VAL A 45 7.51 21.86 1.74
C VAL A 45 7.88 20.72 0.79
N VAL A 46 7.22 19.57 0.94
CA VAL A 46 7.47 18.41 0.06
C VAL A 46 7.09 18.73 -1.39
N SER A 47 6.00 19.47 -1.62
CA SER A 47 5.59 19.82 -2.99
C SER A 47 6.55 20.80 -3.66
N ILE A 48 7.08 21.79 -2.96
CA ILE A 48 8.11 22.68 -3.51
C ILE A 48 9.36 21.87 -3.91
N LEU A 49 9.84 21.01 -3.01
CA LEU A 49 11.00 20.16 -3.32
C LEU A 49 10.74 19.25 -4.53
N ALA A 50 9.56 18.62 -4.58
CA ALA A 50 9.19 17.78 -5.72
C ALA A 50 9.12 18.57 -7.02
N ILE A 51 8.54 19.78 -7.01
CA ILE A 51 8.46 20.65 -8.17
C ILE A 51 9.86 21.03 -8.67
N LEU A 52 10.76 21.42 -7.79
CA LEU A 52 12.14 21.77 -8.14
C LEU A 52 12.90 20.55 -8.72
N ILE A 53 12.73 19.36 -8.15
CA ILE A 53 13.36 18.14 -8.66
C ILE A 53 12.81 17.80 -10.06
N ILE A 54 11.49 17.89 -10.26
CA ILE A 54 10.88 17.59 -11.55
C ILE A 54 11.32 18.62 -12.60
N ASP A 55 11.41 19.89 -12.25
CA ASP A 55 11.88 20.96 -13.14
C ASP A 55 13.32 20.74 -13.62
N LEU A 56 14.18 20.20 -12.75
CA LEU A 56 15.55 19.82 -13.10
C LEU A 56 15.62 18.62 -14.07
N VAL A 57 14.61 17.74 -14.03
CA VAL A 57 14.57 16.50 -14.83
C VAL A 57 13.75 16.67 -16.10
N VAL A 58 12.70 17.49 -16.07
CA VAL A 58 11.73 17.67 -17.14
C VAL A 58 11.80 19.11 -17.64
N GLU A 59 12.37 19.32 -18.81
CA GLU A 59 12.26 20.58 -19.53
C GLU A 59 10.82 20.73 -20.05
N ALA A 60 9.94 21.29 -19.23
CA ALA A 60 8.56 21.48 -19.63
C ALA A 60 8.45 22.60 -20.69
N PRO A 61 7.68 22.39 -21.77
CA PRO A 61 7.53 23.36 -22.84
C PRO A 61 6.86 24.67 -22.37
N SER A 62 6.00 24.57 -21.35
CA SER A 62 5.35 25.75 -20.76
C SER A 62 5.00 25.53 -19.28
N LYS A 63 4.92 26.64 -18.50
CA LYS A 63 4.46 26.59 -17.10
C LYS A 63 3.04 26.05 -16.98
N MET A 64 2.26 26.16 -18.04
CA MET A 64 0.86 25.72 -18.09
C MET A 64 0.74 24.21 -18.26
N SER A 65 1.54 23.60 -19.15
CA SER A 65 1.62 22.16 -19.35
C SER A 65 2.07 21.46 -18.04
N TYR A 66 3.04 22.07 -17.35
CA TYR A 66 3.53 21.58 -16.09
C TYR A 66 2.46 21.59 -14.98
N ALA A 67 1.75 22.72 -14.83
CA ALA A 67 0.65 22.83 -13.89
C ALA A 67 -0.49 21.84 -14.20
N SER A 68 -0.84 21.71 -15.48
CA SER A 68 -1.85 20.76 -15.95
C SER A 68 -1.47 19.32 -15.66
N PHE A 69 -0.22 18.93 -15.83
CA PHE A 69 0.31 17.62 -15.50
C PHE A 69 0.16 17.31 -14.00
N ILE A 70 0.60 18.21 -13.11
CA ILE A 70 0.47 18.04 -11.66
C ILE A 70 -0.99 17.94 -11.24
N ILE A 71 -1.86 18.78 -11.79
CA ILE A 71 -3.30 18.74 -11.52
C ILE A 71 -3.91 17.40 -11.96
N SER A 72 -3.49 16.85 -13.11
CA SER A 72 -3.95 15.53 -13.58
C SER A 72 -3.58 14.41 -12.63
N ILE A 73 -2.34 14.39 -12.13
CA ILE A 73 -1.89 13.42 -11.13
C ILE A 73 -2.75 13.50 -9.87
N LEU A 74 -3.04 14.72 -9.40
CA LEU A 74 -3.89 14.92 -8.23
C LEU A 74 -5.34 14.43 -8.48
N GLN A 75 -5.92 14.72 -9.64
CA GLN A 75 -7.25 14.23 -10.00
C GLN A 75 -7.30 12.71 -10.06
N LEU A 76 -6.29 12.07 -10.63
CA LEU A 76 -6.17 10.62 -10.69
C LEU A 76 -6.03 10.00 -9.30
N PHE A 77 -5.26 10.62 -8.41
CA PHE A 77 -5.14 10.22 -7.02
C PHE A 77 -6.49 10.30 -6.28
N TYR A 78 -7.24 11.39 -6.48
CA TYR A 78 -8.60 11.52 -5.91
C TYR A 78 -9.58 10.52 -6.46
N PHE A 79 -9.50 10.21 -7.74
CA PHE A 79 -10.33 9.19 -8.36
C PHE A 79 -10.13 7.82 -7.69
N PHE A 80 -8.89 7.36 -7.55
CA PHE A 80 -8.59 6.08 -6.89
C PHE A 80 -8.96 6.07 -5.40
N PHE A 81 -8.71 7.17 -4.71
CA PHE A 81 -9.08 7.29 -3.31
C PHE A 81 -10.60 7.28 -3.11
N ALA A 82 -11.35 8.00 -3.95
CA ALA A 82 -12.80 8.01 -3.94
C ALA A 82 -13.37 6.64 -4.31
N LEU A 83 -12.83 5.99 -5.34
CA LEU A 83 -13.22 4.64 -5.76
C LEU A 83 -13.05 3.61 -4.64
N SER A 84 -11.89 3.62 -3.99
CA SER A 84 -11.63 2.77 -2.82
C SER A 84 -12.58 3.06 -1.65
N THR A 85 -12.92 4.31 -1.43
CA THR A 85 -13.85 4.71 -0.35
C THR A 85 -15.28 4.29 -0.67
N GLN A 86 -15.74 4.49 -1.90
CA GLN A 86 -17.08 4.08 -2.35
C GLN A 86 -17.25 2.55 -2.24
N THR A 87 -16.31 1.79 -2.77
CA THR A 87 -16.41 0.33 -2.78
C THR A 87 -16.28 -0.29 -1.39
N LYS A 88 -15.38 0.23 -0.53
CA LYS A 88 -15.10 -0.37 0.80
C LYS A 88 -15.97 0.14 1.93
N LYS A 89 -16.57 1.34 1.81
CA LYS A 89 -17.30 1.98 2.92
C LYS A 89 -18.77 2.25 2.61
N VAL A 90 -19.08 2.74 1.41
CA VAL A 90 -20.48 3.02 1.03
C VAL A 90 -21.19 1.72 0.67
N TYR A 91 -20.55 0.89 -0.17
CA TYR A 91 -21.09 -0.41 -0.60
C TYR A 91 -20.59 -1.59 0.24
N ASP A 92 -19.89 -1.33 1.36
CA ASP A 92 -19.53 -2.40 2.30
C ASP A 92 -20.72 -2.75 3.19
N PHE A 93 -21.03 -4.02 3.18
CA PHE A 93 -22.18 -4.57 3.87
C PHE A 93 -21.78 -5.51 5.02
N GLU A 94 -20.64 -5.27 5.66
CA GLU A 94 -20.21 -6.06 6.83
C GLU A 94 -21.27 -6.06 7.94
N HIS A 95 -21.99 -4.95 8.09
CA HIS A 95 -23.10 -4.81 9.05
C HIS A 95 -24.49 -4.95 8.41
N LYS A 96 -24.62 -5.71 7.30
CA LYS A 96 -25.88 -5.88 6.55
C LYS A 96 -27.06 -6.28 7.43
N MET A 97 -26.87 -7.26 8.29
CA MET A 97 -27.94 -7.77 9.17
C MET A 97 -28.41 -6.70 10.15
N ILE A 98 -27.52 -5.89 10.69
CA ILE A 98 -27.89 -4.80 11.60
C ILE A 98 -28.63 -3.71 10.85
N LEU A 99 -28.10 -3.31 9.69
CA LEU A 99 -28.68 -2.26 8.86
C LEU A 99 -30.00 -2.66 8.21
N SER A 100 -30.21 -3.96 7.92
CA SER A 100 -31.47 -4.46 7.35
C SER A 100 -32.62 -4.41 8.35
N ASN A 101 -32.33 -4.53 9.65
CA ASN A 101 -33.32 -4.53 10.73
C ASN A 101 -33.67 -3.11 11.23
N LEU A 102 -32.96 -2.08 10.77
CA LEU A 102 -33.28 -0.71 11.14
C LEU A 102 -34.50 -0.19 10.32
N PRO A 103 -35.42 0.55 10.95
CA PRO A 103 -36.58 1.15 10.26
C PRO A 103 -36.18 2.40 9.46
N ILE A 104 -35.19 2.26 8.58
CA ILE A 104 -34.64 3.33 7.74
C ILE A 104 -34.68 2.87 6.30
N LEU A 105 -35.07 3.77 5.39
CA LEU A 105 -35.03 3.49 3.96
C LEU A 105 -33.58 3.24 3.52
N LYS A 106 -33.36 2.15 2.80
CA LYS A 106 -32.02 1.74 2.33
C LYS A 106 -31.34 2.83 1.49
N LYS A 107 -32.16 3.58 0.75
CA LYS A 107 -31.73 4.75 -0.03
C LYS A 107 -31.18 5.89 0.85
N ASP A 108 -31.76 6.11 2.04
CA ASP A 108 -31.28 7.13 2.99
C ASP A 108 -29.94 6.72 3.61
N ILE A 109 -29.70 5.41 3.77
CA ILE A 109 -28.41 4.88 4.20
C ILE A 109 -27.31 5.24 3.20
N TYR A 110 -27.60 5.05 1.90
CA TYR A 110 -26.68 5.43 0.82
C TYR A 110 -26.32 6.93 0.88
N LEU A 111 -27.32 7.79 0.92
CA LEU A 111 -27.09 9.23 0.95
C LEU A 111 -26.31 9.67 2.20
N GLY A 112 -26.65 9.15 3.37
CA GLY A 112 -25.95 9.49 4.61
C GLY A 112 -24.48 9.07 4.61
N LYS A 113 -24.17 7.85 4.15
CA LYS A 113 -22.80 7.35 4.00
C LYS A 113 -22.03 8.15 2.94
N THR A 114 -22.60 8.34 1.77
CA THR A 114 -21.97 9.05 0.65
C THR A 114 -21.64 10.48 1.04
N PHE A 115 -22.58 11.19 1.68
CA PHE A 115 -22.38 12.57 2.14
C PHE A 115 -21.28 12.66 3.21
N TYR A 116 -21.24 11.73 4.17
CA TYR A 116 -20.19 11.69 5.18
C TYR A 116 -18.79 11.54 4.57
N HIS A 117 -18.64 10.57 3.67
CA HIS A 117 -17.35 10.30 3.04
C HIS A 117 -16.95 11.41 2.05
N PHE A 118 -17.92 12.06 1.42
CA PHE A 118 -17.69 13.22 0.59
C PHE A 118 -17.10 14.39 1.40
N VAL A 119 -17.73 14.77 2.51
CA VAL A 119 -17.22 15.83 3.39
C VAL A 119 -15.80 15.51 3.90
N LYS A 120 -15.55 14.26 4.25
CA LYS A 120 -14.22 13.82 4.68
C LYS A 120 -13.18 13.93 3.57
N LEU A 121 -13.54 13.59 2.34
CA LEU A 121 -12.68 13.74 1.17
C LEU A 121 -12.36 15.21 0.93
N TYR A 122 -13.33 16.10 1.10
CA TYR A 122 -13.13 17.55 0.99
C TYR A 122 -12.13 18.09 2.01
N ILE A 123 -12.26 17.71 3.27
CA ILE A 123 -11.32 18.12 4.31
C ILE A 123 -9.89 17.64 3.96
N LYS A 124 -9.77 16.39 3.47
CA LYS A 124 -8.47 15.86 3.03
C LYS A 124 -7.94 16.60 1.81
N ASN A 125 -8.81 16.96 0.86
CA ASN A 125 -8.45 17.73 -0.33
C ASN A 125 -7.88 19.11 0.04
N LEU A 126 -8.53 19.84 0.93
CA LEU A 126 -8.03 21.11 1.41
C LEU A 126 -6.63 21.01 2.04
N THR A 127 -6.37 19.95 2.79
CA THR A 127 -5.04 19.78 3.44
C THR A 127 -3.94 19.31 2.50
N THR A 128 -4.25 18.72 1.35
CA THR A 128 -3.25 18.20 0.40
C THR A 128 -3.14 19.06 -0.85
N THR A 129 -4.25 19.34 -1.54
CA THR A 129 -4.22 20.01 -2.85
C THR A 129 -3.97 21.50 -2.73
N PHE A 130 -4.56 22.16 -1.75
CA PHE A 130 -4.37 23.60 -1.59
C PHE A 130 -2.91 23.99 -1.39
N PRO A 131 -2.12 23.34 -0.50
CA PRO A 131 -0.69 23.62 -0.39
C PRO A 131 0.10 23.34 -1.67
N ILE A 132 -0.26 22.30 -2.43
CA ILE A 132 0.41 21.98 -3.70
C ILE A 132 0.16 23.06 -4.75
N LEU A 133 -1.08 23.56 -4.85
CA LEU A 133 -1.40 24.66 -5.75
C LEU A 133 -0.72 25.98 -5.33
N ILE A 134 -0.57 26.24 -4.03
CA ILE A 134 0.21 27.38 -3.55
C ILE A 134 1.69 27.21 -3.94
N ALA A 135 2.26 26.03 -3.79
CA ALA A 135 3.64 25.75 -4.20
C ALA A 135 3.85 25.96 -5.69
N LEU A 136 2.90 25.54 -6.54
CA LEU A 136 2.89 25.83 -7.96
C LEU A 136 2.83 27.33 -8.26
N GLY A 137 2.04 28.09 -7.51
CA GLY A 137 1.95 29.54 -7.63
C GLY A 137 3.27 30.25 -7.30
N VAL A 138 3.96 29.80 -6.25
CA VAL A 138 5.28 30.31 -5.88
C VAL A 138 6.31 29.99 -6.97
N TYR A 139 6.33 28.76 -7.48
CA TYR A 139 7.22 28.35 -8.55
C TYR A 139 6.98 29.15 -9.85
N SER A 140 5.71 29.31 -10.25
CA SER A 140 5.33 30.03 -11.48
C SER A 140 5.42 31.56 -11.35
N GLN A 141 5.74 32.10 -10.15
CA GLN A 141 5.72 33.53 -9.85
C GLN A 141 4.36 34.18 -10.17
N ALA A 142 3.29 33.51 -9.79
CA ALA A 142 1.93 33.90 -10.12
C ALA A 142 1.47 35.15 -9.36
N THR A 143 0.49 35.88 -9.93
CA THR A 143 -0.12 37.07 -9.33
C THR A 143 -0.98 36.72 -8.11
N ILE A 144 -1.31 37.71 -7.26
CA ILE A 144 -2.16 37.52 -6.06
C ILE A 144 -3.52 36.89 -6.43
N GLY A 145 -4.08 37.22 -7.59
CA GLY A 145 -5.33 36.62 -8.10
C GLY A 145 -5.27 35.11 -8.24
N TYR A 146 -4.11 34.54 -8.57
CA TYR A 146 -3.90 33.10 -8.65
C TYR A 146 -4.26 32.37 -7.34
N TYR A 147 -3.87 32.93 -6.20
CA TYR A 147 -4.10 32.28 -4.89
C TYR A 147 -5.59 32.23 -4.51
N PHE A 148 -6.38 33.24 -4.92
CA PHE A 148 -7.83 33.18 -4.79
C PHE A 148 -8.45 32.12 -5.71
N LEU A 149 -7.99 32.08 -6.96
CA LEU A 149 -8.46 31.08 -7.94
C LEU A 149 -8.05 29.68 -7.54
N SER A 150 -6.89 29.48 -6.91
CA SER A 150 -6.45 28.19 -6.40
C SER A 150 -7.38 27.65 -5.30
N LEU A 151 -7.93 28.53 -4.45
CA LEU A 151 -8.93 28.11 -3.46
C LEU A 151 -10.23 27.65 -4.12
N VAL A 152 -10.72 28.36 -5.15
CA VAL A 152 -11.90 27.94 -5.92
C VAL A 152 -11.63 26.63 -6.66
N ALA A 153 -10.44 26.51 -7.26
CA ALA A 153 -10.03 25.29 -7.95
C ALA A 153 -9.98 24.09 -7.00
N THR A 154 -9.47 24.25 -5.77
CA THR A 154 -9.48 23.17 -4.78
C THR A 154 -10.86 22.70 -4.39
N LEU A 155 -11.86 23.58 -4.42
CA LEU A 155 -13.25 23.20 -4.14
C LEU A 155 -13.90 22.43 -5.31
N LEU A 156 -13.58 22.79 -6.54
CA LEU A 156 -14.19 22.17 -7.74
C LEU A 156 -13.47 20.89 -8.20
N MET A 157 -12.15 20.82 -7.99
CA MET A 157 -11.28 19.76 -8.50
C MET A 157 -11.69 18.32 -8.12
N PRO A 158 -12.13 17.99 -6.89
CA PRO A 158 -12.46 16.62 -6.52
C PRO A 158 -13.84 16.16 -7.01
N LEU A 159 -14.70 17.06 -7.50
CA LEU A 159 -16.07 16.75 -7.84
C LEU A 159 -16.18 15.79 -9.03
N ILE A 160 -15.47 16.05 -10.12
CA ILE A 160 -15.46 15.19 -11.31
C ILE A 160 -14.88 13.81 -11.01
N PRO A 161 -13.66 13.69 -10.42
CA PRO A 161 -13.12 12.39 -10.05
C PRO A 161 -14.01 11.60 -9.08
N TYR A 162 -14.67 12.29 -8.13
CA TYR A 162 -15.60 11.65 -7.21
C TYR A 162 -16.84 11.11 -7.92
N ALA A 163 -17.41 11.86 -8.86
CA ALA A 163 -18.54 11.41 -9.65
C ALA A 163 -18.19 10.18 -10.50
N LEU A 164 -17.08 10.22 -11.23
CA LEU A 164 -16.60 9.10 -12.04
C LEU A 164 -16.32 7.86 -11.16
N ALA A 165 -15.66 8.04 -10.02
CA ALA A 165 -15.41 6.98 -9.08
C ALA A 165 -16.71 6.35 -8.54
N SER A 166 -17.71 7.16 -8.23
CA SER A 166 -19.02 6.68 -7.75
C SER A 166 -19.77 5.89 -8.83
N LEU A 167 -19.69 6.32 -10.09
CA LEU A 167 -20.30 5.62 -11.22
C LEU A 167 -19.63 4.25 -11.45
N ILE A 168 -18.31 4.19 -11.43
CA ILE A 168 -17.54 2.96 -11.62
C ILE A 168 -17.65 2.04 -10.39
N ALA A 169 -17.85 2.58 -9.19
CA ALA A 169 -18.03 1.79 -7.98
C ALA A 169 -19.25 0.84 -8.06
N ILE A 170 -20.29 1.22 -8.79
CA ILE A 170 -21.51 0.39 -8.94
C ILE A 170 -21.18 -0.97 -9.58
N PRO A 171 -20.71 -1.07 -10.83
CA PRO A 171 -20.35 -2.35 -11.45
C PRO A 171 -19.20 -3.04 -10.72
N LEU A 172 -18.24 -2.27 -10.19
CA LEU A 172 -17.09 -2.83 -9.47
C LEU A 172 -17.50 -3.57 -8.18
N THR A 173 -18.57 -3.13 -7.50
CA THR A 173 -19.06 -3.85 -6.32
C THR A 173 -19.61 -5.23 -6.65
N PHE A 174 -20.24 -5.41 -7.80
CA PHE A 174 -20.68 -6.72 -8.28
C PHE A 174 -19.47 -7.62 -8.58
N VAL A 175 -18.46 -7.09 -9.27
CA VAL A 175 -17.21 -7.81 -9.56
C VAL A 175 -16.51 -8.22 -8.25
N ILE A 176 -16.36 -7.32 -7.30
CA ILE A 176 -15.76 -7.61 -6.00
C ILE A 176 -16.58 -8.65 -5.22
N SER A 177 -17.91 -8.57 -5.28
CA SER A 177 -18.77 -9.56 -4.63
C SER A 177 -18.64 -10.94 -5.24
N TRP A 178 -18.54 -11.02 -6.55
CA TRP A 178 -18.29 -12.27 -7.28
C TRP A 178 -16.90 -12.83 -6.96
N LEU A 179 -15.87 -11.99 -6.94
CA LEU A 179 -14.51 -12.39 -6.57
C LEU A 179 -14.40 -12.88 -5.11
N LYS A 180 -15.18 -12.32 -4.18
CA LYS A 180 -15.23 -12.82 -2.79
C LYS A 180 -15.66 -14.28 -2.69
N GLY A 181 -16.45 -14.78 -3.64
CA GLY A 181 -16.82 -16.20 -3.75
C GLY A 181 -15.70 -17.09 -4.33
N HIS A 182 -14.71 -16.52 -5.01
CA HIS A 182 -13.65 -17.22 -5.73
C HIS A 182 -12.27 -16.75 -5.26
N ASN A 183 -11.88 -17.15 -4.05
CA ASN A 183 -10.65 -16.68 -3.40
C ASN A 183 -9.39 -16.85 -4.26
N PHE A 184 -9.26 -17.96 -4.99
CA PHE A 184 -8.12 -18.20 -5.87
C PHE A 184 -8.01 -17.17 -7.00
N ILE A 185 -9.13 -16.88 -7.67
CA ILE A 185 -9.18 -15.88 -8.75
C ILE A 185 -8.85 -14.49 -8.20
N ASN A 186 -9.37 -14.13 -7.03
CA ASN A 186 -9.11 -12.85 -6.41
C ASN A 186 -7.63 -12.67 -6.02
N VAL A 187 -7.01 -13.70 -5.46
CA VAL A 187 -5.57 -13.69 -5.16
C VAL A 187 -4.74 -13.58 -6.43
N SER A 188 -5.03 -14.39 -7.45
CA SER A 188 -4.32 -14.36 -8.73
C SER A 188 -4.43 -13.01 -9.42
N LEU A 189 -5.63 -12.40 -9.43
CA LEU A 189 -5.85 -11.08 -10.01
C LEU A 189 -5.08 -9.99 -9.24
N SER A 190 -5.07 -10.05 -7.90
CA SER A 190 -4.34 -9.08 -7.09
C SER A 190 -2.82 -9.20 -7.28
N VAL A 191 -2.30 -10.40 -7.44
CA VAL A 191 -0.88 -10.64 -7.76
C VAL A 191 -0.55 -10.10 -9.15
N LEU A 192 -1.37 -10.38 -10.18
CA LEU A 192 -1.19 -9.85 -11.53
C LEU A 192 -1.19 -8.32 -11.56
N LEU A 193 -2.13 -7.68 -10.84
CA LEU A 193 -2.17 -6.23 -10.73
C LEU A 193 -0.89 -5.68 -10.06
N THR A 194 -0.39 -6.37 -9.03
CA THR A 194 0.86 -5.96 -8.38
C THR A 194 2.04 -6.03 -9.34
N ILE A 195 2.15 -7.11 -10.12
CA ILE A 195 3.16 -7.25 -11.18
C ILE A 195 3.04 -6.10 -12.17
N GLY A 196 1.84 -5.82 -12.67
CA GLY A 196 1.59 -4.73 -13.62
C GLY A 196 2.03 -3.37 -13.08
N VAL A 197 1.69 -3.05 -11.84
CA VAL A 197 2.11 -1.81 -11.18
C VAL A 197 3.64 -1.75 -11.05
N PHE A 198 4.30 -2.82 -10.64
CA PHE A 198 5.76 -2.85 -10.55
C PHE A 198 6.44 -2.73 -11.91
N VAL A 199 5.92 -3.37 -12.95
CA VAL A 199 6.45 -3.25 -14.31
C VAL A 199 6.32 -1.81 -14.83
N ILE A 200 5.15 -1.19 -14.69
CA ILE A 200 4.93 0.21 -15.08
C ILE A 200 5.86 1.15 -14.30
N TYR A 201 5.96 0.96 -12.97
CA TYR A 201 6.87 1.74 -12.14
C TYR A 201 8.32 1.63 -12.60
N ASN A 202 8.79 0.41 -12.91
CA ASN A 202 10.14 0.18 -13.39
C ASN A 202 10.41 0.84 -14.75
N ILE A 203 9.46 0.76 -15.69
CA ILE A 203 9.57 1.43 -16.99
C ILE A 203 9.68 2.95 -16.80
N LEU A 204 8.86 3.53 -15.92
CA LEU A 204 8.91 4.97 -15.64
C LEU A 204 10.24 5.37 -15.02
N VAL A 205 10.71 4.66 -13.99
CA VAL A 205 11.98 4.98 -13.32
C VAL A 205 13.16 4.81 -14.26
N PHE A 206 13.16 3.79 -15.14
CA PHE A 206 14.22 3.58 -16.12
C PHE A 206 14.30 4.74 -17.10
N ASN A 207 13.17 5.18 -17.63
CA ASN A 207 13.13 6.32 -18.55
C ASN A 207 13.58 7.61 -17.86
N ILE A 208 13.15 7.87 -16.61
CA ILE A 208 13.59 9.03 -15.83
C ILE A 208 15.10 8.98 -15.58
N ALA A 209 15.64 7.84 -15.16
CA ALA A 209 17.06 7.68 -14.89
C ALA A 209 17.89 7.86 -16.17
N ARG A 210 17.41 7.33 -17.31
CA ARG A 210 18.07 7.48 -18.60
C ARG A 210 18.16 8.94 -19.04
N ILE A 211 17.08 9.70 -18.86
CA ILE A 211 17.04 11.13 -19.20
C ILE A 211 17.98 11.94 -18.30
N ALA A 212 17.96 11.66 -16.99
CA ALA A 212 18.75 12.41 -16.02
C ALA A 212 20.27 12.17 -16.11
N LEU A 213 20.71 11.03 -16.66
CA LEU A 213 22.11 10.60 -16.66
C LEU A 213 22.77 10.61 -18.03
N LEU A 214 22.01 10.64 -19.11
CA LEU A 214 22.55 10.76 -20.47
C LEU A 214 22.52 12.24 -20.87
N GLU A 215 23.67 12.87 -20.87
CA GLU A 215 23.90 14.27 -21.34
C GLU A 215 23.67 14.49 -22.86
N ASP A 216 23.34 13.44 -23.59
CA ASP A 216 23.08 13.55 -25.04
C ASP A 216 21.67 14.06 -25.32
N GLY A 217 21.54 15.37 -25.47
CA GLY A 217 20.31 16.11 -25.78
C GLY A 217 19.67 15.82 -27.15
N SER A 218 19.88 14.63 -27.74
CA SER A 218 19.41 14.31 -29.11
C SER A 218 18.24 13.33 -29.19
N GLN A 219 17.76 12.76 -28.08
CA GLN A 219 16.52 11.96 -28.07
C GLN A 219 15.47 12.70 -27.25
N GLY A 220 14.39 13.12 -27.93
CA GLY A 220 13.25 13.82 -27.34
C GLY A 220 12.86 13.23 -25.99
N ASN A 221 12.83 14.06 -24.97
CA ASN A 221 12.55 13.68 -23.60
C ASN A 221 11.12 13.11 -23.54
N ILE A 222 10.96 11.79 -23.46
CA ILE A 222 9.63 11.14 -23.34
C ILE A 222 8.78 11.80 -22.25
N LEU A 223 9.42 12.31 -21.19
CA LEU A 223 8.73 13.06 -20.13
C LEU A 223 8.29 14.45 -20.57
N SER A 224 9.08 15.17 -21.36
CA SER A 224 8.65 16.46 -21.91
C SER A 224 7.49 16.29 -22.86
N ASP A 225 7.52 15.23 -23.69
CA ASP A 225 6.43 14.89 -24.59
C ASP A 225 5.17 14.48 -23.83
N LEU A 226 5.31 13.70 -22.75
CA LEU A 226 4.19 13.37 -21.87
C LEU A 226 3.61 14.62 -21.19
N VAL A 227 4.44 15.54 -20.72
CA VAL A 227 3.98 16.81 -20.12
C VAL A 227 3.30 17.68 -21.16
N ALA A 228 3.82 17.71 -22.40
CA ALA A 228 3.22 18.43 -23.52
C ALA A 228 1.81 17.91 -23.89
N LEU A 229 1.55 16.58 -23.73
CA LEU A 229 0.21 16.04 -23.95
C LEU A 229 -0.86 16.66 -23.01
N PHE A 230 -0.46 17.14 -21.83
CA PHE A 230 -1.37 17.79 -20.88
C PHE A 230 -1.67 19.26 -21.21
N GLU A 231 -1.05 19.82 -22.24
CA GLU A 231 -1.39 21.13 -22.82
C GLU A 231 -2.61 21.05 -23.76
N ASN A 232 -3.11 19.82 -24.01
CA ASN A 232 -4.24 19.61 -24.89
C ASN A 232 -5.55 20.09 -24.22
N PRO A 233 -6.36 20.94 -24.91
CA PRO A 233 -7.65 21.42 -24.42
C PRO A 233 -8.69 20.34 -24.07
N TYR A 234 -8.52 19.12 -24.56
CA TYR A 234 -9.43 18.00 -24.22
C TYR A 234 -9.19 17.40 -22.83
N VAL A 235 -8.10 17.76 -22.16
CA VAL A 235 -7.78 17.24 -20.83
C VAL A 235 -8.40 18.12 -19.75
N PRO A 236 -9.20 17.59 -18.82
CA PRO A 236 -9.90 18.41 -17.80
C PRO A 236 -8.95 19.22 -16.89
N SER A 237 -7.73 18.75 -16.67
CA SER A 237 -6.73 19.47 -15.89
C SER A 237 -6.23 20.74 -16.59
N TYR A 238 -6.24 20.75 -17.93
CA TYR A 238 -5.92 21.94 -18.70
C TYR A 238 -6.92 23.07 -18.42
N TRP A 239 -8.20 22.77 -18.27
CA TRP A 239 -9.23 23.77 -17.97
C TRP A 239 -8.99 24.47 -16.63
N ILE A 240 -8.50 23.72 -15.64
CA ILE A 240 -8.16 24.27 -14.33
C ILE A 240 -6.88 25.09 -14.41
N SER A 241 -5.82 24.59 -15.07
CA SER A 241 -4.54 25.27 -15.19
C SER A 241 -4.66 26.56 -16.02
N SER A 242 -5.43 26.53 -17.12
CA SER A 242 -5.72 27.71 -17.93
C SER A 242 -6.48 28.76 -17.15
N PHE A 243 -7.48 28.35 -16.37
CA PHE A 243 -8.23 29.25 -15.48
C PHE A 243 -7.35 29.91 -14.43
N MET A 244 -6.36 29.20 -13.90
CA MET A 244 -5.51 29.71 -12.82
C MET A 244 -4.37 30.58 -13.34
N LEU A 245 -3.75 30.23 -14.48
CA LEU A 245 -2.54 30.87 -14.98
C LEU A 245 -2.79 31.87 -16.13
N SER A 246 -3.77 31.62 -16.99
CA SER A 246 -4.13 32.58 -18.05
C SER A 246 -5.10 33.61 -17.49
N LYS A 247 -4.88 34.88 -17.81
CA LYS A 247 -5.81 35.96 -17.47
C LYS A 247 -7.07 35.95 -18.35
N GLU A 248 -7.15 35.06 -19.31
CA GLU A 248 -8.27 34.97 -20.24
C GLU A 248 -9.34 34.01 -19.72
N VAL A 249 -10.57 34.47 -19.67
CA VAL A 249 -11.73 33.65 -19.31
C VAL A 249 -12.09 32.77 -20.51
N ASN A 250 -11.59 31.55 -20.51
CA ASN A 250 -11.89 30.57 -21.54
C ASN A 250 -13.27 29.90 -21.31
N TYR A 251 -14.02 29.63 -22.39
CA TYR A 251 -15.30 28.90 -22.34
C TYR A 251 -15.18 27.51 -21.70
N PHE A 252 -13.99 26.90 -21.72
CA PHE A 252 -13.70 25.65 -21.02
C PHE A 252 -13.94 25.70 -19.50
N LEU A 253 -13.81 26.87 -18.90
CA LEU A 253 -14.11 27.08 -17.50
C LEU A 253 -15.59 26.87 -17.19
N PHE A 254 -16.48 27.40 -18.04
CA PHE A 254 -17.92 27.21 -17.86
C PHE A 254 -18.31 25.74 -18.04
N ILE A 255 -17.68 25.04 -18.99
CA ILE A 255 -17.84 23.60 -19.19
C ILE A 255 -17.36 22.85 -17.93
N PHE A 256 -16.22 23.21 -17.37
CA PHE A 256 -15.68 22.61 -16.16
C PHE A 256 -16.57 22.82 -14.94
N ILE A 257 -17.03 24.04 -14.69
CA ILE A 257 -17.96 24.36 -13.60
C ILE A 257 -19.29 23.61 -13.79
N GLY A 258 -19.84 23.65 -14.99
CA GLY A 258 -21.08 22.92 -15.33
C GLY A 258 -20.94 21.41 -15.10
N ALA A 259 -19.89 20.81 -15.62
CA ALA A 259 -19.59 19.39 -15.44
C ALA A 259 -19.36 19.04 -13.96
N SER A 260 -18.66 19.90 -13.22
CA SER A 260 -18.39 19.70 -11.79
C SER A 260 -19.64 19.71 -10.91
N ILE A 261 -20.72 20.36 -11.34
CA ILE A 261 -22.00 20.40 -10.61
C ILE A 261 -22.93 19.30 -11.11
N ILE A 262 -23.11 19.18 -12.42
CA ILE A 262 -24.10 18.28 -13.03
C ILE A 262 -23.72 16.80 -12.84
N LEU A 263 -22.46 16.43 -13.07
CA LEU A 263 -22.02 15.03 -12.97
C LEU A 263 -22.21 14.42 -11.56
N PRO A 264 -21.78 15.05 -10.46
CA PRO A 264 -22.00 14.50 -9.13
C PRO A 264 -23.48 14.35 -8.79
N ILE A 265 -24.33 15.31 -9.16
CA ILE A 265 -25.77 15.26 -8.92
C ILE A 265 -26.39 14.09 -9.68
N ALA A 266 -26.07 13.94 -10.97
CA ALA A 266 -26.58 12.85 -11.80
C ALA A 266 -26.14 11.48 -11.26
N VAL A 267 -24.87 11.34 -10.87
CA VAL A 267 -24.34 10.09 -10.34
C VAL A 267 -24.89 9.78 -8.94
N MET A 268 -25.07 10.77 -8.09
CA MET A 268 -25.76 10.58 -6.80
C MET A 268 -27.19 10.09 -6.99
N PHE A 269 -27.91 10.60 -7.98
CA PHE A 269 -29.26 10.15 -8.31
C PHE A 269 -29.26 8.70 -8.83
N LEU A 270 -28.33 8.34 -9.71
CA LEU A 270 -28.15 6.96 -10.18
C LEU A 270 -27.81 6.01 -9.02
N GLY A 271 -26.89 6.39 -8.16
CA GLY A 271 -26.53 5.62 -6.98
C GLY A 271 -27.69 5.44 -6.00
N TYR A 272 -28.48 6.49 -5.78
CA TYR A 272 -29.68 6.43 -4.96
C TYR A 272 -30.70 5.41 -5.49
N LYS A 273 -30.87 5.35 -6.81
CA LYS A 273 -31.81 4.40 -7.46
C LYS A 273 -31.26 2.97 -7.46
N SER A 274 -29.98 2.79 -7.66
CA SER A 274 -29.34 1.47 -7.80
C SER A 274 -28.93 0.82 -6.47
N TYR A 275 -28.85 1.58 -5.37
CA TYR A 275 -28.37 1.06 -4.08
C TYR A 275 -29.24 -0.05 -3.48
N GLU A 276 -30.56 0.10 -3.55
CA GLU A 276 -31.50 -0.87 -2.97
C GLU A 276 -31.44 -2.24 -3.65
N PRO A 277 -31.50 -2.35 -5.01
CA PRO A 277 -31.36 -3.63 -5.68
C PRO A 277 -29.97 -4.26 -5.45
N ILE A 278 -28.90 -3.45 -5.37
CA ILE A 278 -27.56 -3.95 -5.05
C ILE A 278 -27.53 -4.51 -3.64
N PHE A 279 -28.09 -3.80 -2.67
CA PHE A 279 -28.15 -4.23 -1.28
C PHE A 279 -28.89 -5.57 -1.14
N ILE A 280 -30.03 -5.71 -1.82
CA ILE A 280 -30.82 -6.96 -1.82
C ILE A 280 -30.04 -8.08 -2.50
N ALA A 281 -29.49 -7.86 -3.70
CA ALA A 281 -28.73 -8.87 -4.42
C ALA A 281 -27.53 -9.38 -3.60
N LEU A 282 -26.86 -8.51 -2.87
CA LEU A 282 -25.73 -8.87 -2.03
C LEU A 282 -26.13 -9.51 -0.69
N LEU A 283 -27.34 -9.27 -0.18
CA LEU A 283 -27.90 -9.99 0.97
C LEU A 283 -28.12 -11.47 0.66
N PHE A 284 -28.67 -11.75 -0.53
CA PHE A 284 -29.03 -13.11 -0.96
C PHE A 284 -27.87 -13.89 -1.62
N ASN A 285 -26.75 -13.24 -1.91
CA ASN A 285 -25.55 -13.97 -2.33
C ASN A 285 -25.05 -14.83 -1.18
N LYS A 286 -25.55 -16.07 -1.13
CA LYS A 286 -25.08 -17.11 -0.21
C LYS A 286 -23.58 -17.27 -0.46
N SER A 287 -22.77 -17.01 0.56
CA SER A 287 -21.47 -17.65 0.64
C SER A 287 -21.69 -19.13 0.38
N ASN A 288 -21.03 -19.71 -0.61
CA ASN A 288 -21.10 -21.14 -0.87
C ASN A 288 -21.03 -21.86 0.46
N PRO A 289 -21.97 -22.77 0.77
CA PRO A 289 -21.94 -23.49 2.01
C PRO A 289 -20.55 -24.13 2.10
N ILE A 290 -19.87 -23.90 3.20
CA ILE A 290 -18.61 -24.57 3.50
C ILE A 290 -18.93 -26.04 3.32
N SER A 291 -18.43 -26.66 2.24
CA SER A 291 -18.53 -28.07 2.07
C SER A 291 -17.94 -28.66 3.34
N LEU A 292 -18.77 -29.26 4.15
CA LEU A 292 -18.32 -30.00 5.33
C LEU A 292 -17.30 -31.00 4.76
N PHE A 293 -16.03 -30.67 4.94
CA PHE A 293 -14.96 -31.59 4.55
C PHE A 293 -15.25 -32.89 5.30
N LYS A 294 -15.54 -33.97 4.56
CA LYS A 294 -15.53 -35.30 5.13
C LYS A 294 -14.16 -35.44 5.78
N VAL A 295 -14.16 -35.43 7.11
CA VAL A 295 -12.95 -35.67 7.90
C VAL A 295 -12.53 -37.08 7.56
N LYS A 296 -11.58 -37.21 6.64
CA LYS A 296 -10.91 -38.49 6.39
C LYS A 296 -9.97 -38.67 7.57
N ASP A 297 -10.21 -39.69 8.32
CA ASP A 297 -9.47 -40.07 9.56
C ASP A 297 -8.05 -40.60 9.18
N ASN A 298 -7.29 -39.81 8.46
CA ASN A 298 -5.89 -40.10 8.17
C ASN A 298 -5.05 -39.46 9.28
N GLN A 299 -4.54 -40.25 10.18
CA GLN A 299 -3.59 -39.86 11.23
C GLN A 299 -2.29 -39.32 10.59
N LYS A 300 -2.29 -38.03 10.30
CA LYS A 300 -1.08 -37.32 9.85
C LYS A 300 -0.24 -36.89 11.05
N PRO A 301 1.09 -36.80 10.92
CA PRO A 301 1.95 -36.22 11.95
C PRO A 301 1.44 -34.84 12.35
N LEU A 302 1.45 -34.56 13.63
CA LEU A 302 0.89 -33.34 14.22
C LEU A 302 1.44 -32.06 13.54
N PHE A 303 2.73 -32.00 13.32
CA PHE A 303 3.39 -30.89 12.61
C PHE A 303 2.82 -30.70 11.20
N LEU A 304 2.68 -31.77 10.44
CA LEU A 304 2.18 -31.69 9.06
C LEU A 304 0.72 -31.22 9.02
N THR A 305 -0.07 -31.60 10.00
CA THR A 305 -1.47 -31.15 10.13
C THR A 305 -1.56 -29.67 10.36
N TYR A 306 -0.78 -29.11 11.31
CA TYR A 306 -0.73 -27.66 11.55
C TYR A 306 -0.17 -26.91 10.35
N PHE A 307 0.88 -27.39 9.72
CA PHE A 307 1.49 -26.79 8.55
C PHE A 307 0.52 -26.71 7.35
N ILE A 308 -0.18 -27.79 7.04
CA ILE A 308 -1.18 -27.83 5.96
C ILE A 308 -2.36 -26.89 6.29
N ASN A 309 -2.78 -26.82 7.55
CA ASN A 309 -3.84 -25.90 7.96
C ASN A 309 -3.43 -24.44 7.78
N GLU A 310 -2.19 -24.08 8.09
CA GLU A 310 -1.67 -22.74 7.86
C GLU A 310 -1.58 -22.40 6.37
N LEU A 311 -1.13 -23.32 5.52
CA LEU A 311 -1.14 -23.15 4.07
C LEU A 311 -2.57 -22.95 3.54
N LYS A 312 -3.53 -23.74 4.02
CA LYS A 312 -4.94 -23.56 3.65
C LYS A 312 -5.48 -22.20 4.10
N MET A 313 -5.12 -21.75 5.30
CA MET A 313 -5.52 -20.45 5.83
C MET A 313 -4.90 -19.31 5.01
N LEU A 314 -3.65 -19.45 4.57
CA LEU A 314 -2.98 -18.51 3.68
C LEU A 314 -3.72 -18.36 2.34
N ILE A 315 -4.10 -19.46 1.69
CA ILE A 315 -4.80 -19.44 0.40
C ILE A 315 -6.26 -18.94 0.57
N ARG A 316 -6.90 -19.25 1.70
CA ARG A 316 -8.29 -18.86 1.96
C ARG A 316 -8.45 -17.38 2.29
N SER A 317 -7.47 -16.74 2.90
CA SER A 317 -7.51 -15.34 3.28
C SER A 317 -6.87 -14.46 2.22
N ASN A 318 -7.66 -13.71 1.45
CA ASN A 318 -7.18 -12.83 0.37
C ASN A 318 -6.13 -11.81 0.85
N THR A 319 -6.35 -11.18 2.00
CA THR A 319 -5.40 -10.20 2.57
C THR A 319 -4.08 -10.86 2.97
N TYR A 320 -4.15 -12.06 3.52
CA TYR A 320 -2.98 -12.81 3.96
C TYR A 320 -2.18 -13.35 2.76
N ALA A 321 -2.86 -13.91 1.78
CA ALA A 321 -2.24 -14.35 0.54
C ALA A 321 -1.58 -13.20 -0.22
N PHE A 322 -2.26 -12.06 -0.34
CA PHE A 322 -1.72 -10.89 -1.03
C PHE A 322 -0.45 -10.33 -0.36
N THR A 323 -0.41 -10.25 0.98
CA THR A 323 0.78 -9.74 1.69
C THR A 323 2.01 -10.61 1.50
N TYR A 324 1.84 -11.92 1.36
CA TYR A 324 2.95 -12.84 1.08
C TYR A 324 3.28 -12.92 -0.41
N PHE A 325 2.32 -13.25 -1.26
CA PHE A 325 2.56 -13.52 -2.68
C PHE A 325 2.83 -12.25 -3.49
N GLY A 326 2.16 -11.13 -3.17
CA GLY A 326 2.36 -9.88 -3.90
C GLY A 326 3.80 -9.41 -3.85
N MET A 327 4.38 -9.35 -2.65
CA MET A 327 5.77 -8.91 -2.48
C MET A 327 6.78 -9.98 -2.91
N SER A 328 6.47 -11.27 -2.76
CA SER A 328 7.36 -12.34 -3.18
C SER A 328 7.56 -12.40 -4.70
N VAL A 329 6.53 -12.05 -5.47
CA VAL A 329 6.62 -11.95 -6.94
C VAL A 329 7.25 -10.63 -7.38
N ALA A 330 7.05 -9.55 -6.64
CA ALA A 330 7.66 -8.26 -6.94
C ALA A 330 9.19 -8.27 -6.77
N MET A 331 9.71 -9.05 -5.83
CA MET A 331 11.15 -9.09 -5.50
C MET A 331 12.05 -9.45 -6.71
N PRO A 332 11.84 -10.54 -7.46
CA PRO A 332 12.66 -10.86 -8.63
C PRO A 332 12.67 -9.75 -9.68
N ILE A 333 11.51 -9.13 -9.90
CA ILE A 333 11.34 -8.05 -10.89
C ILE A 333 12.14 -6.81 -10.47
N MET A 334 12.02 -6.40 -9.20
CA MET A 334 12.69 -5.22 -8.68
C MET A 334 14.20 -5.41 -8.62
N VAL A 335 14.67 -6.58 -8.21
CA VAL A 335 16.12 -6.86 -8.15
C VAL A 335 16.72 -6.92 -9.55
N TRP A 336 16.04 -7.54 -10.51
CA TRP A 336 16.45 -7.52 -11.92
C TRP A 336 16.59 -6.09 -12.44
N PHE A 337 15.62 -5.25 -12.16
CA PHE A 337 15.58 -3.88 -12.61
C PHE A 337 16.68 -3.01 -11.96
N CYS A 338 16.85 -3.10 -10.64
CA CYS A 338 17.92 -2.39 -9.94
C CYS A 338 19.31 -2.75 -10.49
N ASN A 339 19.53 -4.04 -10.77
CA ASN A 339 20.80 -4.49 -11.34
C ASN A 339 20.99 -3.98 -12.76
N ARG A 340 19.94 -3.92 -13.56
CA ARG A 340 19.99 -3.35 -14.91
C ARG A 340 20.37 -1.87 -14.86
N LEU A 341 19.74 -1.08 -13.98
CA LEU A 341 20.09 0.31 -13.76
C LEU A 341 21.55 0.48 -13.33
N MET A 342 22.02 -0.34 -12.40
CA MET A 342 23.40 -0.23 -11.92
C MET A 342 24.41 -0.55 -13.00
N LEU A 343 24.15 -1.51 -13.88
CA LEU A 343 25.02 -1.82 -15.00
C LEU A 343 25.07 -0.67 -16.01
N ASP A 344 23.91 -0.09 -16.34
CA ASP A 344 23.84 0.94 -17.37
C ASP A 344 24.44 2.29 -16.88
N PHE A 345 24.45 2.58 -15.56
CA PHE A 345 24.81 3.91 -15.06
C PHE A 345 26.02 3.97 -14.09
N ALA A 346 26.36 2.89 -13.41
CA ALA A 346 27.30 2.96 -12.30
C ALA A 346 28.56 2.10 -12.49
N VAL A 347 28.52 1.03 -13.27
CA VAL A 347 29.63 0.05 -13.35
C VAL A 347 30.87 0.67 -13.93
N ASP A 348 30.76 1.55 -14.92
CA ASP A 348 31.92 2.21 -15.55
C ASP A 348 32.66 3.15 -14.59
N LYS A 349 31.92 3.78 -13.65
CA LYS A 349 32.45 4.73 -12.68
C LYS A 349 32.87 4.08 -11.35
N LEU A 350 32.15 3.05 -10.91
CA LEU A 350 32.23 2.53 -9.54
C LEU A 350 32.65 1.04 -9.45
N GLY A 351 32.81 0.37 -10.60
CA GLY A 351 33.26 -1.01 -10.69
C GLY A 351 32.17 -2.07 -10.39
N LYS A 352 32.48 -3.34 -10.76
CA LYS A 352 31.52 -4.46 -10.65
C LYS A 352 31.10 -4.83 -9.23
N GLY A 353 31.85 -4.41 -8.21
CA GLY A 353 31.54 -4.68 -6.79
C GLY A 353 30.20 -4.08 -6.34
N ILE A 354 29.80 -2.94 -6.92
CA ILE A 354 28.57 -2.26 -6.57
C ILE A 354 27.33 -3.10 -6.86
N VAL A 355 27.36 -3.92 -7.91
CA VAL A 355 26.25 -4.80 -8.29
C VAL A 355 25.96 -5.85 -7.21
N PHE A 356 27.02 -6.37 -6.57
CA PHE A 356 26.86 -7.29 -5.45
C PHE A 356 26.22 -6.61 -4.24
N GLY A 357 26.74 -5.45 -3.83
CA GLY A 357 26.22 -4.69 -2.68
C GLY A 357 24.77 -4.24 -2.86
N THR A 358 24.43 -3.70 -4.04
CA THR A 358 23.06 -3.28 -4.35
C THR A 358 22.08 -4.45 -4.43
N THR A 359 22.47 -5.56 -5.04
CA THR A 359 21.66 -6.78 -5.06
C THR A 359 21.34 -7.25 -3.66
N LEU A 360 22.36 -7.34 -2.80
CA LEU A 360 22.21 -7.78 -1.42
C LEU A 360 21.31 -6.82 -0.64
N LEU A 361 21.50 -5.50 -0.77
CA LEU A 361 20.67 -4.49 -0.12
C LEU A 361 19.19 -4.62 -0.52
N VAL A 362 18.90 -4.64 -1.81
CA VAL A 362 17.52 -4.71 -2.32
C VAL A 362 16.85 -6.02 -1.87
N MET A 363 17.55 -7.15 -1.98
CA MET A 363 17.00 -8.44 -1.54
C MET A 363 16.73 -8.47 -0.02
N LEU A 364 17.61 -7.94 0.82
CA LEU A 364 17.40 -7.87 2.28
C LEU A 364 16.16 -7.01 2.62
N VAL A 365 15.98 -5.86 1.95
CA VAL A 365 14.82 -5.00 2.17
C VAL A 365 13.53 -5.70 1.77
N PHE A 366 13.48 -6.32 0.59
CA PHE A 366 12.27 -7.04 0.16
C PHE A 366 11.94 -8.23 1.06
N VAL A 367 12.93 -8.99 1.49
CA VAL A 367 12.74 -10.11 2.41
C VAL A 367 12.19 -9.63 3.76
N SER A 368 12.63 -8.47 4.26
CA SER A 368 12.07 -7.90 5.50
C SER A 368 10.58 -7.57 5.37
N ILE A 369 10.14 -7.12 4.19
CA ILE A 369 8.72 -6.84 3.90
C ILE A 369 7.95 -8.16 3.76
N ILE A 370 8.47 -9.15 3.04
CA ILE A 370 7.84 -10.47 2.85
C ILE A 370 7.66 -11.20 4.18
N CYS A 371 8.64 -11.10 5.10
CA CYS A 371 8.54 -11.72 6.42
C CYS A 371 7.65 -10.95 7.42
N SER A 372 7.26 -9.71 7.12
CA SER A 372 6.50 -8.87 8.06
C SER A 372 5.15 -9.45 8.54
N PRO A 373 4.37 -10.24 7.73
CA PRO A 373 3.13 -10.83 8.19
C PRO A 373 3.31 -11.86 9.32
N THR A 374 4.52 -12.38 9.53
CA THR A 374 4.80 -13.31 10.64
C THR A 374 4.54 -12.68 12.02
N ALA A 375 4.64 -11.35 12.12
CA ALA A 375 4.32 -10.59 13.32
C ALA A 375 2.81 -10.51 13.65
N SER A 376 1.94 -11.16 12.86
CA SER A 376 0.48 -11.21 13.10
C SER A 376 -0.08 -12.63 13.12
N LEU A 377 0.75 -13.66 12.92
CA LEU A 377 0.29 -15.05 12.76
C LEU A 377 -0.54 -15.58 13.94
N ILE A 378 -0.12 -15.29 15.17
CA ILE A 378 -0.81 -15.74 16.40
C ILE A 378 -2.05 -14.87 16.63
N SER A 379 -1.93 -13.56 16.44
CA SER A 379 -3.06 -12.64 16.64
C SER A 379 -4.23 -12.89 15.68
N LYS A 380 -3.99 -13.50 14.53
CA LYS A 380 -5.03 -13.87 13.54
C LYS A 380 -5.93 -15.01 13.98
N GLU A 381 -5.50 -15.81 14.93
CA GLU A 381 -6.36 -16.87 15.51
C GLU A 381 -7.51 -16.29 16.33
N GLY A 382 -7.38 -15.04 16.79
CA GLY A 382 -8.43 -14.37 17.55
C GLY A 382 -8.86 -15.17 18.77
N ASP A 383 -10.16 -15.35 18.91
CA ASP A 383 -10.74 -16.09 20.05
C ASP A 383 -10.40 -17.59 20.05
N SER A 384 -9.93 -18.17 18.93
CA SER A 384 -9.56 -19.59 18.86
C SER A 384 -8.20 -19.93 19.51
N ILE A 385 -7.45 -18.94 19.99
CA ILE A 385 -6.17 -19.12 20.71
C ILE A 385 -6.35 -20.05 21.93
N TRP A 386 -7.51 -20.02 22.59
CA TRP A 386 -7.77 -20.89 23.75
C TRP A 386 -7.71 -22.39 23.40
N ILE A 387 -8.08 -22.78 22.17
CA ILE A 387 -8.03 -24.18 21.72
C ILE A 387 -6.58 -24.68 21.73
N LEU A 388 -5.64 -23.85 21.32
CA LEU A 388 -4.22 -24.20 21.36
C LEU A 388 -3.66 -24.21 22.79
N LYS A 389 -4.18 -23.36 23.69
CA LYS A 389 -3.77 -23.33 25.11
C LYS A 389 -4.20 -24.59 25.86
N THR A 390 -5.35 -25.16 25.50
CA THR A 390 -5.89 -26.37 26.12
C THR A 390 -5.39 -27.66 25.47
N SER A 391 -4.64 -27.56 24.35
CA SER A 391 -4.11 -28.74 23.67
C SER A 391 -3.06 -29.46 24.50
N PRO A 392 -3.14 -30.80 24.67
CA PRO A 392 -2.19 -31.57 25.44
C PRO A 392 -0.79 -31.63 24.84
N ASN A 393 -0.66 -31.34 23.55
CA ASN A 393 0.61 -31.45 22.79
C ASN A 393 1.53 -30.23 22.88
N GLY A 394 1.15 -29.25 23.73
CA GLY A 394 1.94 -28.02 23.91
C GLY A 394 1.94 -27.10 22.67
N ILE A 395 2.56 -25.94 22.82
CA ILE A 395 2.49 -24.82 21.88
C ILE A 395 3.65 -24.80 20.88
N THR A 396 4.75 -25.47 21.19
CA THR A 396 5.99 -25.39 20.39
C THR A 396 5.80 -25.87 18.97
N ILE A 397 5.11 -27.01 18.77
CA ILE A 397 4.87 -27.59 17.44
C ILE A 397 3.98 -26.68 16.56
N PRO A 398 2.83 -26.17 17.03
CA PRO A 398 2.03 -25.20 16.29
C PRO A 398 2.79 -23.92 15.92
N LEU A 399 3.56 -23.34 16.84
CA LEU A 399 4.36 -22.13 16.56
C LEU A 399 5.43 -22.38 15.50
N PHE A 400 6.11 -23.53 15.57
CA PHE A 400 7.09 -23.91 14.57
C PHE A 400 6.46 -24.14 13.19
N ALA A 401 5.29 -24.80 13.14
CA ALA A 401 4.57 -25.01 11.88
C ALA A 401 4.14 -23.67 11.24
N LYS A 402 3.70 -22.70 12.04
CA LYS A 402 3.36 -21.33 11.58
C LYS A 402 4.57 -20.58 11.04
N SER A 403 5.70 -20.65 11.73
CA SER A 403 6.94 -19.98 11.30
C SER A 403 7.46 -20.54 9.97
N MET A 404 7.30 -21.85 9.75
CA MET A 404 7.74 -22.52 8.52
C MET A 404 7.05 -22.02 7.26
N VAL A 405 5.80 -21.58 7.33
CA VAL A 405 5.09 -21.00 6.17
C VAL A 405 5.77 -19.71 5.71
N GLY A 406 6.10 -18.81 6.64
CA GLY A 406 6.82 -17.56 6.32
C GLY A 406 8.21 -17.82 5.77
N ILE A 407 8.94 -18.77 6.34
CA ILE A 407 10.27 -19.18 5.85
C ILE A 407 10.16 -19.74 4.42
N LEU A 408 9.19 -20.61 4.16
CA LEU A 408 9.04 -21.28 2.87
C LEU A 408 8.70 -20.29 1.74
N VAL A 409 7.75 -19.39 1.96
CA VAL A 409 7.37 -18.39 0.94
C VAL A 409 8.53 -17.45 0.63
N SER A 410 9.26 -16.97 1.65
CA SER A 410 10.40 -16.10 1.43
C SER A 410 11.59 -16.82 0.79
N LEU A 411 11.85 -18.09 1.12
CA LEU A 411 12.89 -18.89 0.46
C LEU A 411 12.56 -19.13 -1.01
N VAL A 412 11.32 -19.46 -1.36
CA VAL A 412 10.92 -19.65 -2.76
C VAL A 412 11.15 -18.36 -3.56
N SER A 413 10.79 -17.21 -3.01
CA SER A 413 11.03 -15.91 -3.66
C SER A 413 12.53 -15.62 -3.82
N THR A 414 13.35 -15.90 -2.82
CA THR A 414 14.82 -15.68 -2.89
C THR A 414 15.49 -16.61 -3.90
N ILE A 415 15.05 -17.87 -3.99
CA ILE A 415 15.56 -18.82 -4.99
C ILE A 415 15.16 -18.37 -6.40
N ALA A 416 13.92 -17.92 -6.61
CA ALA A 416 13.47 -17.38 -7.88
C ALA A 416 14.31 -16.16 -8.30
N THR A 417 14.58 -15.24 -7.35
CA THR A 417 15.43 -14.07 -7.59
C THR A 417 16.87 -14.46 -7.92
N PHE A 418 17.42 -15.42 -7.21
CA PHE A 418 18.77 -15.96 -7.47
C PHE A 418 18.87 -16.52 -8.91
N ILE A 419 17.89 -17.31 -9.36
CA ILE A 419 17.88 -17.86 -10.71
C ILE A 419 17.84 -16.72 -11.74
N VAL A 420 16.98 -15.69 -11.54
CA VAL A 420 16.88 -14.55 -12.43
C VAL A 420 18.21 -13.81 -12.55
N ILE A 421 18.86 -13.47 -11.43
CA ILE A 421 20.10 -12.68 -11.41
C ILE A 421 21.23 -13.45 -12.11
N CYS A 422 21.37 -14.73 -11.82
CA CYS A 422 22.42 -15.56 -12.42
C CYS A 422 22.16 -15.84 -13.91
N SER A 423 20.91 -16.00 -14.35
CA SER A 423 20.54 -16.21 -15.76
C SER A 423 20.89 -14.98 -16.61
N PHE A 424 20.71 -13.79 -16.10
CA PHE A 424 21.07 -12.54 -16.79
C PHE A 424 22.56 -12.18 -16.64
N LYS A 425 23.38 -13.01 -15.99
CA LYS A 425 24.83 -12.84 -15.81
C LYS A 425 25.21 -11.53 -15.07
N TYR A 426 24.32 -10.98 -14.26
CA TYR A 426 24.62 -9.81 -13.42
C TYR A 426 25.70 -10.12 -12.37
N ILE A 427 25.64 -11.31 -11.82
CA ILE A 427 26.55 -11.80 -10.78
C ILE A 427 26.98 -13.24 -11.15
N THR A 428 28.18 -13.65 -10.74
CA THR A 428 28.63 -15.02 -10.89
C THR A 428 27.82 -15.98 -10.02
N TRP A 429 27.66 -17.22 -10.44
CA TRP A 429 26.93 -18.25 -9.68
C TRP A 429 27.44 -18.41 -8.24
N GLY A 430 28.77 -18.29 -8.05
CA GLY A 430 29.38 -18.34 -6.71
C GLY A 430 28.98 -17.18 -5.81
N GLN A 431 29.03 -15.97 -6.33
CA GLN A 431 28.58 -14.77 -5.58
C GLN A 431 27.07 -14.83 -5.28
N GLY A 432 26.26 -15.28 -6.23
CA GLY A 432 24.83 -15.46 -6.03
C GLY A 432 24.51 -16.49 -4.95
N ALA A 433 25.26 -17.61 -4.89
CA ALA A 433 25.10 -18.60 -3.83
C ALA A 433 25.43 -18.05 -2.44
N ILE A 434 26.45 -17.19 -2.32
CA ILE A 434 26.78 -16.49 -1.07
C ILE A 434 25.64 -15.57 -0.63
N ILE A 435 25.07 -14.78 -1.56
CA ILE A 435 23.90 -13.93 -1.27
C ILE A 435 22.72 -14.78 -0.79
N LEU A 436 22.44 -15.89 -1.48
CA LEU A 436 21.36 -16.80 -1.09
C LEU A 436 21.58 -17.36 0.32
N GLY A 437 22.79 -17.74 0.67
CA GLY A 437 23.17 -18.17 2.01
C GLY A 437 22.90 -17.08 3.06
N PHE A 438 23.34 -15.86 2.82
CA PHE A 438 23.13 -14.73 3.75
C PHE A 438 21.65 -14.44 3.97
N ILE A 439 20.88 -14.42 2.91
CA ILE A 439 19.45 -14.13 2.97
C ILE A 439 18.68 -15.26 3.65
N SER A 440 19.07 -16.52 3.45
CA SER A 440 18.42 -17.65 4.12
C SER A 440 18.58 -17.59 5.64
N ILE A 441 19.76 -17.21 6.13
CA ILE A 441 20.02 -16.98 7.55
C ILE A 441 19.18 -15.81 8.06
N PHE A 442 19.13 -14.72 7.31
CA PHE A 442 18.36 -13.53 7.67
C PHE A 442 16.85 -13.78 7.75
N ILE A 443 16.30 -14.59 6.83
CA ILE A 443 14.88 -15.01 6.85
C ILE A 443 14.51 -15.66 8.17
N VAL A 444 15.33 -16.61 8.64
CA VAL A 444 15.08 -17.30 9.91
C VAL A 444 15.05 -16.32 11.07
N GLY A 445 15.97 -15.38 11.12
CA GLY A 445 16.00 -14.33 12.14
C GLY A 445 14.78 -13.40 12.11
N LEU A 446 14.39 -12.95 10.91
CA LEU A 446 13.21 -12.09 10.74
C LEU A 446 11.92 -12.79 11.16
N VAL A 447 11.73 -14.04 10.78
CA VAL A 447 10.56 -14.82 11.16
C VAL A 447 10.53 -15.03 12.69
N ALA A 448 11.67 -15.36 13.32
CA ALA A 448 11.78 -15.48 14.77
C ALA A 448 11.45 -14.15 15.48
N TYR A 449 11.97 -13.03 14.97
CA TYR A 449 11.69 -11.70 15.49
C TYR A 449 10.20 -11.33 15.36
N GLY A 450 9.58 -11.61 14.21
CA GLY A 450 8.15 -11.38 13.98
C GLY A 450 7.27 -12.13 14.98
N MET A 451 7.57 -13.40 15.19
CA MET A 451 6.88 -14.24 16.19
C MET A 451 7.06 -13.71 17.62
N LEU A 452 8.26 -13.26 17.98
CA LEU A 452 8.53 -12.64 19.30
C LEU A 452 7.71 -11.35 19.50
N LEU A 453 7.62 -10.49 18.51
CA LEU A 453 6.80 -9.28 18.58
C LEU A 453 5.33 -9.62 18.82
N ASN A 454 4.83 -10.63 18.11
CA ASN A 454 3.45 -11.07 18.25
C ASN A 454 3.17 -11.68 19.62
N LEU A 455 4.10 -12.46 20.17
CA LEU A 455 3.99 -13.03 21.52
C LEU A 455 4.05 -11.98 22.63
N LYS A 456 4.89 -10.94 22.47
CA LYS A 456 5.03 -9.85 23.47
C LYS A 456 3.82 -8.92 23.51
N LYS A 457 3.20 -8.65 22.37
CA LYS A 457 2.06 -7.72 22.24
C LYS A 457 1.00 -8.32 21.31
N PRO A 458 0.25 -9.32 21.76
CA PRO A 458 -0.80 -9.90 20.94
C PRO A 458 -1.89 -8.86 20.71
N ASN A 459 -2.12 -8.51 19.45
CA ASN A 459 -3.27 -7.71 19.06
C ASN A 459 -4.44 -8.64 18.75
N ILE A 460 -5.04 -9.22 19.80
CA ILE A 460 -6.18 -10.12 19.65
C ILE A 460 -7.37 -9.33 19.14
N PHE A 461 -7.96 -9.80 18.03
CA PHE A 461 -9.04 -9.12 17.35
C PHE A 461 -10.35 -9.23 18.13
N LYS A 462 -10.77 -8.16 18.78
CA LYS A 462 -12.16 -7.95 19.17
C LYS A 462 -12.85 -7.13 18.09
N GLY A 463 -13.61 -7.78 17.20
CA GLY A 463 -14.47 -7.11 16.21
C GLY A 463 -13.88 -6.78 14.84
N GLY A 464 -13.19 -7.70 14.19
CA GLY A 464 -13.09 -7.75 12.72
C GLY A 464 -12.14 -6.81 12.00
N ARG A 465 -11.43 -5.87 12.65
CA ARG A 465 -10.44 -4.99 11.99
C ARG A 465 -9.04 -5.16 12.53
N GLU A 466 -8.16 -5.59 11.65
CA GLU A 466 -6.74 -5.75 11.93
C GLU A 466 -6.06 -4.41 12.26
N LYS A 467 -5.66 -4.23 13.49
CA LYS A 467 -4.69 -3.19 13.83
C LYS A 467 -3.29 -3.77 13.65
N ASN A 468 -2.77 -3.69 12.43
CA ASN A 468 -1.47 -4.27 12.02
C ASN A 468 -0.25 -3.56 12.65
N SER A 469 -0.36 -3.07 13.89
CA SER A 469 0.71 -2.35 14.57
C SER A 469 2.01 -3.17 14.66
N ASN A 470 1.93 -4.46 14.93
CA ASN A 470 3.11 -5.32 15.03
C ASN A 470 3.74 -5.59 13.68
N VAL A 471 2.93 -5.74 12.63
CA VAL A 471 3.40 -5.92 11.23
C VAL A 471 4.16 -4.68 10.78
N ILE A 472 3.61 -3.49 11.04
CA ILE A 472 4.27 -2.23 10.71
C ILE A 472 5.59 -2.07 11.51
N THR A 473 5.58 -2.38 12.81
CA THR A 473 6.79 -2.32 13.63
C THR A 473 7.85 -3.29 13.12
N HIS A 474 7.47 -4.53 12.78
CA HIS A 474 8.37 -5.52 12.21
C HIS A 474 8.94 -5.05 10.87
N MET A 475 8.09 -4.52 10.00
CA MET A 475 8.48 -3.99 8.70
C MET A 475 9.51 -2.86 8.85
N ILE A 476 9.25 -1.86 9.71
CA ILE A 476 10.16 -0.73 9.93
C ILE A 476 11.50 -1.19 10.52
N THR A 477 11.47 -2.01 11.56
CA THR A 477 12.71 -2.50 12.19
C THR A 477 13.49 -3.44 11.27
N GLY A 478 12.81 -4.34 10.55
CA GLY A 478 13.41 -5.24 9.58
C GLY A 478 14.06 -4.48 8.41
N THR A 479 13.37 -3.49 7.84
CA THR A 479 13.93 -2.65 6.76
C THR A 479 15.10 -1.81 7.26
N PHE A 480 15.05 -1.26 8.46
CA PHE A 480 16.15 -0.51 9.04
C PHE A 480 17.43 -1.38 9.17
N ILE A 481 17.30 -2.59 9.72
CA ILE A 481 18.42 -3.54 9.85
C ILE A 481 18.92 -3.93 8.45
N SER A 482 18.03 -4.19 7.50
CA SER A 482 18.37 -4.53 6.12
C SER A 482 19.18 -3.43 5.44
N VAL A 483 18.76 -2.18 5.61
CA VAL A 483 19.47 -1.01 5.05
C VAL A 483 20.84 -0.85 5.68
N CYS A 484 20.96 -0.96 7.00
CA CYS A 484 22.26 -0.87 7.69
C CYS A 484 23.25 -1.93 7.18
N ILE A 485 22.82 -3.19 7.07
CA ILE A 485 23.67 -4.28 6.58
C ILE A 485 23.99 -4.11 5.10
N GLY A 486 22.99 -3.75 4.30
CA GLY A 486 23.13 -3.57 2.85
C GLY A 486 24.02 -2.40 2.48
N VAL A 487 23.88 -1.25 3.17
CA VAL A 487 24.76 -0.09 2.98
C VAL A 487 26.20 -0.41 3.40
N PHE A 488 26.39 -1.12 4.51
CA PHE A 488 27.71 -1.57 4.92
C PHE A 488 28.36 -2.47 3.86
N ALA A 489 27.61 -3.42 3.30
CA ALA A 489 28.10 -4.29 2.23
C ALA A 489 28.40 -3.50 0.95
N LEU A 490 27.61 -2.50 0.64
CA LEU A 490 27.76 -1.64 -0.54
C LEU A 490 29.01 -0.75 -0.39
N VAL A 491 29.15 -0.03 0.71
CA VAL A 491 30.33 0.83 0.98
C VAL A 491 31.59 -0.01 1.08
N GLY A 492 31.53 -1.15 1.79
CA GLY A 492 32.65 -2.04 1.91
C GLY A 492 33.15 -2.60 0.57
N SER A 493 32.27 -2.72 -0.44
CA SER A 493 32.66 -3.22 -1.78
C SER A 493 33.64 -2.30 -2.52
N PHE A 494 33.87 -1.07 -2.04
CA PHE A 494 34.85 -0.13 -2.61
C PHE A 494 36.25 -0.29 -2.00
N ASP A 495 36.31 -0.50 -0.66
CA ASP A 495 37.57 -0.37 0.09
C ASP A 495 38.17 -1.71 0.51
N PHE A 496 37.38 -2.77 0.61
CA PHE A 496 37.80 -4.05 1.16
C PHE A 496 37.74 -5.19 0.16
N THR A 497 38.53 -6.23 0.42
CA THR A 497 38.44 -7.48 -0.35
C THR A 497 37.05 -8.12 -0.15
N PHE A 498 36.48 -8.62 -1.23
CA PHE A 498 35.16 -9.27 -1.24
C PHE A 498 34.99 -10.33 -0.14
N LEU A 499 36.07 -11.08 0.16
CA LEU A 499 36.07 -12.15 1.15
C LEU A 499 35.89 -11.61 2.57
N LEU A 500 36.56 -10.51 2.90
CA LEU A 500 36.51 -9.89 4.23
C LEU A 500 35.10 -9.31 4.50
N ILE A 501 34.51 -8.64 3.53
CA ILE A 501 33.13 -8.08 3.65
C ILE A 501 32.14 -9.21 3.85
N SER A 502 32.23 -10.26 3.04
CA SER A 502 31.31 -11.39 3.14
C SER A 502 31.39 -12.08 4.51
N LEU A 503 32.56 -12.20 5.09
CA LEU A 503 32.76 -12.76 6.45
C LEU A 503 32.15 -11.87 7.54
N ILE A 504 32.32 -10.54 7.45
CA ILE A 504 31.75 -9.61 8.45
C ILE A 504 30.22 -9.62 8.36
N VAL A 505 29.65 -9.53 7.15
CA VAL A 505 28.19 -9.60 6.93
C VAL A 505 27.62 -10.91 7.48
N LEU A 506 28.28 -12.04 7.20
CA LEU A 506 27.86 -13.34 7.72
C LEU A 506 27.88 -13.36 9.25
N ALA A 507 28.96 -12.88 9.89
CA ALA A 507 29.07 -12.84 11.35
C ALA A 507 27.95 -12.01 11.98
N VAL A 508 27.63 -10.82 11.43
CA VAL A 508 26.55 -9.95 11.91
C VAL A 508 25.19 -10.64 11.75
N LEU A 509 24.93 -11.25 10.60
CA LEU A 509 23.68 -11.97 10.36
C LEU A 509 23.49 -13.16 11.30
N VAL A 510 24.54 -13.97 11.51
CA VAL A 510 24.48 -15.13 12.41
C VAL A 510 24.27 -14.71 13.86
N LEU A 511 24.95 -13.67 14.33
CA LEU A 511 24.76 -13.14 15.68
C LEU A 511 23.32 -12.64 15.88
N TRP A 512 22.82 -11.81 14.96
CA TRP A 512 21.46 -11.28 15.05
C TRP A 512 20.39 -12.38 15.01
N THR A 513 20.50 -13.32 14.07
CA THR A 513 19.56 -14.46 13.95
C THR A 513 19.63 -15.37 15.17
N GLY A 514 20.86 -15.64 15.68
CA GLY A 514 21.05 -16.44 16.89
C GLY A 514 20.35 -15.83 18.10
N ILE A 515 20.51 -14.53 18.31
CA ILE A 515 19.81 -13.81 19.40
C ILE A 515 18.29 -13.93 19.25
N CYS A 516 17.73 -13.69 18.07
CA CYS A 516 16.29 -13.78 17.83
C CYS A 516 15.73 -15.18 18.08
N VAL A 517 16.43 -16.23 17.61
CA VAL A 517 16.00 -17.62 17.76
C VAL A 517 16.10 -18.08 19.22
N VAL A 518 17.20 -17.77 19.91
CA VAL A 518 17.37 -18.11 21.34
C VAL A 518 16.29 -17.42 22.17
N LEU A 519 16.01 -16.15 21.93
CA LEU A 519 14.92 -15.44 22.63
C LEU A 519 13.54 -16.05 22.35
N LEU A 520 13.29 -16.48 21.12
CA LEU A 520 12.03 -17.16 20.80
C LEU A 520 11.90 -18.48 21.55
N ILE A 521 12.92 -19.33 21.55
CA ILE A 521 12.90 -20.64 22.21
C ILE A 521 12.76 -20.50 23.73
N THR A 522 13.46 -19.55 24.34
CA THR A 522 13.45 -19.37 25.81
C THR A 522 12.17 -18.70 26.32
N GLN A 523 11.58 -17.80 25.56
CA GLN A 523 10.45 -16.98 26.01
C GLN A 523 9.09 -17.43 25.47
N ASN A 524 9.02 -18.33 24.47
CA ASN A 524 7.79 -18.71 23.80
C ASN A 524 6.69 -19.21 24.76
N LYS A 525 7.01 -20.19 25.62
CA LYS A 525 6.05 -20.76 26.58
C LYS A 525 5.57 -19.70 27.58
N LYS A 526 6.52 -18.96 28.21
CA LYS A 526 6.19 -17.95 29.21
C LYS A 526 5.29 -16.84 28.66
N LEU A 527 5.59 -16.33 27.46
CA LEU A 527 4.84 -15.25 26.83
C LEU A 527 3.46 -15.72 26.34
N TYR A 528 3.36 -16.94 25.79
CA TYR A 528 2.12 -17.46 25.27
C TYR A 528 1.08 -17.73 26.36
N TYR A 529 1.48 -18.37 27.47
CA TYR A 529 0.56 -18.61 28.58
C TYR A 529 0.15 -17.33 29.33
N LYS A 530 0.99 -16.28 29.27
CA LYS A 530 0.67 -14.97 29.85
C LYS A 530 -0.31 -14.12 29.00
N MET A 531 -0.59 -14.52 27.76
CA MET A 531 -1.58 -13.84 26.94
C MET A 531 -2.97 -14.00 27.56
N GLU A 532 -3.59 -12.89 27.95
CA GLU A 532 -5.00 -12.84 28.32
C GLU A 532 -5.85 -12.85 27.04
N VAL A 533 -6.80 -13.75 26.97
CA VAL A 533 -7.76 -13.89 25.86
C VAL A 533 -8.94 -12.96 26.06
#